data_475d8887cb47e8f7f3bad2a326a2ccd3
#
_entry.id   475d8887cb47e8f7f3bad2a326a2ccd3
#
_cell.length_a   1.000
_cell.length_b   1.000
_cell.length_c   1.000
_cell.angle_alpha   90.00
_cell.angle_beta   90.00
_cell.angle_gamma   90.00
#
_symmetry.space_group_name_H-M   'P 1'
#
loop_
_entity.id
_entity.type
_entity.pdbx_description
1 polymer ?
#
loop_
_entity_poly.entity_id
_entity_poly.type
_entity_poly.pdbx_seq_one_letter_code
_entity_poly.pdbx_strand_id
1 'polypeptide(L)'
;MKYFEVSCEIRPFSEDAADVLSAQLAEIGFESFSQTESGVLAYIQQSAWNEDEMRQVVRNFCLPEVEIRYTKAEAPDEDWNQVWEEEGFQPIIIPSEEGQEEALIVVHDVKHTNVPPAQYDIVITPRLAFGTGSHSTTRLILRTLARLDLKGKDVIDAGTGTGILAIMAMKRGASYVFAYDIDEWSVENGKDNLLLNHIQTLSDSPLKGEKQKVSPLRGGLAGSVAVVCGDSSVLERQPKADLLIANINRNILLEDLPQFAKVVKDKGKMILSGFYQPDVDTLTEAALQHGFFPIDMECEGDWAMLLFEADALGRRDV
;
A
#
# COMPACT_ATOMS: atom_id res chain seq x y z
N MET A 1 -17.73 -9.52 13.66
CA MET A 1 -16.95 -10.59 14.34
C MET A 1 -16.68 -10.11 15.74
N LYS A 2 -16.62 -11.00 16.76
CA LYS A 2 -16.32 -10.58 18.14
C LYS A 2 -14.87 -10.86 18.45
N TYR A 3 -14.19 -9.90 19.08
CA TYR A 3 -12.78 -9.97 19.46
C TYR A 3 -12.60 -9.96 20.98
N PHE A 4 -11.51 -10.56 21.43
CA PHE A 4 -10.94 -10.25 22.73
C PHE A 4 -9.82 -9.26 22.56
N GLU A 5 -9.79 -8.29 23.48
CA GLU A 5 -8.67 -7.39 23.73
C GLU A 5 -7.82 -8.00 24.84
N VAL A 6 -6.54 -8.19 24.57
CA VAL A 6 -5.59 -8.74 25.53
C VAL A 6 -4.48 -7.74 25.75
N SER A 7 -4.45 -7.18 26.96
CA SER A 7 -3.39 -6.28 27.41
C SER A 7 -2.28 -7.07 28.08
N CYS A 8 -1.09 -7.04 27.48
CA CYS A 8 0.11 -7.70 27.98
C CYS A 8 1.05 -6.68 28.59
N GLU A 9 1.32 -6.77 29.90
CA GLU A 9 2.31 -5.98 30.62
C GLU A 9 3.64 -6.72 30.63
N ILE A 10 4.73 -6.03 30.23
CA ILE A 10 6.10 -6.55 30.11
C ILE A 10 6.98 -5.91 31.21
N ARG A 11 7.66 -6.69 32.00
CA ARG A 11 8.53 -6.22 33.09
C ARG A 11 9.89 -6.93 33.11
N PRO A 12 11.04 -6.20 32.95
CA PRO A 12 11.11 -4.80 32.53
C PRO A 12 10.67 -4.60 31.09
N PHE A 13 10.06 -3.45 30.81
CA PHE A 13 9.65 -3.12 29.45
C PHE A 13 10.86 -2.79 28.57
N SER A 14 10.87 -3.31 27.35
CA SER A 14 11.72 -2.88 26.23
C SER A 14 10.99 -3.07 24.91
N GLU A 15 11.34 -2.27 23.91
CA GLU A 15 10.76 -2.38 22.55
C GLU A 15 11.03 -3.76 21.95
N ASP A 16 12.25 -4.29 22.11
CA ASP A 16 12.62 -5.64 21.63
C ASP A 16 11.73 -6.72 22.25
N ALA A 17 11.40 -6.60 23.55
CA ALA A 17 10.52 -7.55 24.22
C ALA A 17 9.07 -7.45 23.72
N ALA A 18 8.61 -6.23 23.40
CA ALA A 18 7.29 -6.01 22.84
C ALA A 18 7.18 -6.59 21.41
N ASP A 19 8.21 -6.42 20.59
CA ASP A 19 8.26 -6.96 19.21
C ASP A 19 8.30 -8.48 19.21
N VAL A 20 9.14 -9.09 20.08
CA VAL A 20 9.21 -10.54 20.24
C VAL A 20 7.89 -11.11 20.73
N LEU A 21 7.23 -10.45 21.69
CA LEU A 21 5.92 -10.89 22.19
C LEU A 21 4.87 -10.81 21.09
N SER A 22 4.83 -9.71 20.34
CA SER A 22 3.89 -9.53 19.23
C SER A 22 4.04 -10.62 18.17
N ALA A 23 5.29 -10.97 17.82
CA ALA A 23 5.56 -12.06 16.87
C ALA A 23 5.06 -13.42 17.39
N GLN A 24 5.30 -13.74 18.66
CA GLN A 24 4.82 -15.00 19.26
C GLN A 24 3.29 -15.05 19.39
N LEU A 25 2.65 -13.92 19.68
CA LEU A 25 1.19 -13.83 19.73
C LEU A 25 0.57 -13.98 18.34
N ALA A 26 1.21 -13.45 17.29
CA ALA A 26 0.77 -13.64 15.91
C ALA A 26 0.75 -15.13 15.51
N GLU A 27 1.72 -15.93 15.98
CA GLU A 27 1.76 -17.38 15.71
C GLU A 27 0.56 -18.14 16.29
N ILE A 28 -0.08 -17.62 17.35
CA ILE A 28 -1.26 -18.22 17.98
C ILE A 28 -2.57 -17.52 17.59
N GLY A 29 -2.56 -16.74 16.50
CA GLY A 29 -3.77 -16.23 15.85
C GLY A 29 -4.20 -14.83 16.27
N PHE A 30 -3.35 -14.04 16.93
CA PHE A 30 -3.62 -12.61 17.13
C PHE A 30 -3.38 -11.86 15.82
N GLU A 31 -4.28 -10.91 15.50
CA GLU A 31 -4.33 -10.24 14.20
C GLU A 31 -3.89 -8.77 14.25
N SER A 32 -3.95 -8.13 15.42
CA SER A 32 -3.61 -6.72 15.56
C SER A 32 -2.86 -6.46 16.86
N PHE A 33 -1.90 -5.52 16.81
CA PHE A 33 -1.02 -5.19 17.90
C PHE A 33 -0.84 -3.68 18.01
N SER A 34 -0.87 -3.17 19.25
CA SER A 34 -0.52 -1.78 19.57
C SER A 34 0.44 -1.77 20.74
N GLN A 35 1.59 -1.14 20.58
CA GLN A 35 2.54 -0.96 21.65
C GLN A 35 2.01 0.08 22.65
N THR A 36 2.17 -0.19 23.95
CA THR A 36 1.82 0.71 25.05
C THR A 36 3.07 1.09 25.83
N GLU A 37 2.97 2.03 26.74
CA GLU A 37 4.10 2.45 27.60
C GLU A 37 4.68 1.30 28.47
N SER A 38 3.94 0.23 28.69
CA SER A 38 4.32 -0.88 29.56
C SER A 38 4.22 -2.26 28.91
N GLY A 39 3.89 -2.36 27.62
CA GLY A 39 3.73 -3.66 26.96
C GLY A 39 3.03 -3.59 25.61
N VAL A 40 2.16 -4.58 25.36
CA VAL A 40 1.46 -4.75 24.08
C VAL A 40 -0.03 -4.94 24.34
N LEU A 41 -0.85 -4.23 23.58
CA LEU A 41 -2.28 -4.48 23.44
C LEU A 41 -2.52 -5.26 22.15
N ALA A 42 -3.14 -6.42 22.23
CA ALA A 42 -3.30 -7.34 21.13
C ALA A 42 -4.76 -7.81 20.97
N TYR A 43 -5.18 -8.09 19.75
CA TYR A 43 -6.56 -8.48 19.45
C TYR A 43 -6.60 -9.84 18.76
N ILE A 44 -7.53 -10.69 19.21
CA ILE A 44 -7.77 -12.03 18.68
C ILE A 44 -9.26 -12.29 18.54
N GLN A 45 -9.68 -12.97 17.48
CA GLN A 45 -11.07 -13.40 17.34
C GLN A 45 -11.47 -14.30 18.50
N GLN A 46 -12.69 -14.13 19.05
CA GLN A 46 -13.18 -14.96 20.15
C GLN A 46 -13.20 -16.45 19.79
N SER A 47 -13.44 -16.76 18.51
CA SER A 47 -13.43 -18.14 17.98
C SER A 47 -12.02 -18.76 17.90
N ALA A 48 -10.98 -17.95 17.81
CA ALA A 48 -9.57 -18.37 17.74
C ALA A 48 -8.88 -18.36 19.11
N TRP A 49 -9.52 -17.82 20.13
CA TRP A 49 -8.93 -17.73 21.47
C TRP A 49 -8.66 -19.10 22.08
N ASN A 50 -7.41 -19.35 22.48
CA ASN A 50 -6.98 -20.54 23.21
C ASN A 50 -6.15 -20.13 24.45
N GLU A 51 -6.74 -20.33 25.63
CA GLU A 51 -6.13 -19.98 26.91
C GLU A 51 -4.83 -20.75 27.17
N ASP A 52 -4.74 -22.01 26.76
CA ASP A 52 -3.55 -22.82 27.00
C ASP A 52 -2.38 -22.39 26.11
N GLU A 53 -2.62 -22.01 24.87
CA GLU A 53 -1.61 -21.43 23.98
C GLU A 53 -1.11 -20.09 24.51
N MET A 54 -2.01 -19.21 24.93
CA MET A 54 -1.63 -17.95 25.56
C MET A 54 -0.73 -18.15 26.78
N ARG A 55 -1.10 -19.11 27.65
CA ARG A 55 -0.28 -19.46 28.82
C ARG A 55 1.09 -20.05 28.44
N GLN A 56 1.17 -20.78 27.32
CA GLN A 56 2.43 -21.32 26.82
C GLN A 56 3.34 -20.20 26.31
N VAL A 57 2.83 -19.23 25.57
CA VAL A 57 3.60 -18.06 25.12
C VAL A 57 4.19 -17.33 26.33
N VAL A 58 3.38 -17.04 27.35
CA VAL A 58 3.85 -16.33 28.55
C VAL A 58 4.89 -17.14 29.34
N ARG A 59 4.70 -18.46 29.48
CA ARG A 59 5.65 -19.33 30.22
C ARG A 59 6.97 -19.55 29.49
N ASN A 60 6.93 -19.63 28.17
CA ASN A 60 8.06 -19.97 27.33
C ASN A 60 8.66 -18.74 26.65
N PHE A 61 8.36 -17.54 27.17
CA PHE A 61 8.90 -16.32 26.58
C PHE A 61 10.43 -16.36 26.55
N CYS A 62 11.01 -16.09 25.39
CA CYS A 62 12.40 -16.43 25.11
C CYS A 62 13.43 -15.46 25.71
N LEU A 63 13.00 -14.28 26.20
CA LEU A 63 13.92 -13.33 26.83
C LEU A 63 14.05 -13.62 28.32
N PRO A 64 15.27 -13.91 28.83
CA PRO A 64 15.48 -14.15 30.24
C PRO A 64 15.22 -12.87 31.06
N GLU A 65 14.71 -13.04 32.27
CA GLU A 65 14.43 -11.94 33.22
C GLU A 65 13.23 -11.04 32.84
N VAL A 66 12.48 -11.37 31.81
CA VAL A 66 11.25 -10.66 31.41
C VAL A 66 10.03 -11.42 31.93
N GLU A 67 9.23 -10.78 32.79
CA GLU A 67 7.93 -11.28 33.25
C GLU A 67 6.80 -10.66 32.40
N ILE A 68 5.89 -11.50 31.90
CA ILE A 68 4.70 -11.06 31.16
C ILE A 68 3.47 -11.36 32.00
N ARG A 69 2.61 -10.38 32.14
CA ARG A 69 1.26 -10.51 32.71
C ARG A 69 0.26 -10.07 31.68
N TYR A 70 -0.85 -10.79 31.57
CA TYR A 70 -1.91 -10.39 30.65
C TYR A 70 -3.27 -10.32 31.34
N THR A 71 -4.10 -9.46 30.82
CA THR A 71 -5.53 -9.37 31.14
C THR A 71 -6.31 -9.48 29.84
N LYS A 72 -7.45 -10.16 29.89
CA LYS A 72 -8.34 -10.35 28.75
C LYS A 72 -9.68 -9.68 29.06
N ALA A 73 -10.15 -8.87 28.13
CA ALA A 73 -11.50 -8.32 28.13
C ALA A 73 -12.21 -8.66 26.81
N GLU A 74 -13.53 -8.63 26.80
CA GLU A 74 -14.22 -8.53 25.49
C GLU A 74 -13.83 -7.17 24.91
N ALA A 75 -13.33 -7.19 23.67
CA ALA A 75 -13.09 -5.93 22.97
C ALA A 75 -14.42 -5.15 22.98
N PRO A 76 -14.42 -3.87 23.29
CA PRO A 76 -15.62 -3.07 23.19
C PRO A 76 -16.26 -3.35 21.83
N ASP A 77 -17.56 -3.57 21.81
CA ASP A 77 -18.33 -3.71 20.56
C ASP A 77 -18.48 -2.29 19.91
N GLU A 78 -17.46 -1.46 20.11
CA GLU A 78 -17.24 -0.27 19.34
C GLU A 78 -16.77 -0.77 17.99
N ASP A 79 -17.67 -0.65 17.04
CA ASP A 79 -17.33 -0.80 15.64
C ASP A 79 -16.31 0.30 15.30
N TRP A 80 -15.02 0.01 15.51
CA TRP A 80 -13.92 0.93 15.18
C TRP A 80 -14.04 1.38 13.71
N ASN A 81 -14.67 0.55 12.88
CA ASN A 81 -15.03 0.91 11.52
C ASN A 81 -16.11 2.01 11.53
N GLN A 82 -17.07 1.96 12.46
CA GLN A 82 -18.12 2.97 12.56
C GLN A 82 -17.57 4.33 13.01
N VAL A 83 -16.63 4.36 13.95
CA VAL A 83 -15.96 5.61 14.37
C VAL A 83 -15.09 6.16 13.23
N TRP A 84 -14.33 5.31 12.56
CA TRP A 84 -13.57 5.69 11.37
C TRP A 84 -14.48 6.07 10.20
N GLU A 85 -15.58 5.35 10.01
CA GLU A 85 -16.59 5.70 9.02
C GLU A 85 -17.35 6.99 9.38
N GLU A 86 -17.54 7.30 10.66
CA GLU A 86 -18.25 8.50 11.10
C GLU A 86 -17.37 9.75 11.09
N GLU A 87 -16.11 9.66 11.48
CA GLU A 87 -15.21 10.83 11.57
C GLU A 87 -14.37 11.06 10.31
N GLY A 88 -14.10 10.01 9.49
CA GLY A 88 -13.16 10.07 8.38
C GLY A 88 -11.71 10.25 8.87
N PHE A 89 -10.77 10.32 7.96
CA PHE A 89 -9.38 10.63 8.31
C PHE A 89 -9.08 12.12 8.11
N GLN A 90 -8.12 12.64 8.88
CA GLN A 90 -7.72 14.04 8.78
C GLN A 90 -7.12 14.33 7.39
N PRO A 91 -7.49 15.44 6.74
CA PRO A 91 -6.95 15.79 5.44
C PRO A 91 -5.42 15.84 5.43
N ILE A 92 -4.82 15.24 4.42
CA ILE A 92 -3.38 15.21 4.22
C ILE A 92 -3.02 16.27 3.20
N ILE A 93 -2.18 17.20 3.61
CA ILE A 93 -1.75 18.32 2.79
C ILE A 93 -0.30 18.12 2.41
N ILE A 94 -0.02 17.97 1.13
CA ILE A 94 1.33 17.97 0.57
C ILE A 94 1.59 19.38 0.03
N PRO A 95 2.52 20.13 0.64
CA PRO A 95 2.77 21.51 0.25
C PRO A 95 3.37 21.58 -1.16
N SER A 96 3.12 22.69 -1.85
CA SER A 96 3.86 23.08 -3.04
C SER A 96 5.25 23.60 -2.67
N GLU A 97 6.03 23.99 -3.68
CA GLU A 97 7.31 24.69 -3.47
C GLU A 97 7.09 26.02 -2.75
N GLU A 98 8.12 26.49 -2.03
CA GLU A 98 8.06 27.72 -1.25
C GLU A 98 7.56 28.90 -2.08
N GLY A 99 6.56 29.62 -1.53
CA GLY A 99 5.99 30.83 -2.13
C GLY A 99 4.70 30.64 -2.95
N GLN A 100 4.18 29.44 -3.04
CA GLN A 100 2.84 29.19 -3.63
C GLN A 100 1.77 29.18 -2.53
N GLU A 101 0.61 29.83 -2.79
CA GLU A 101 -0.50 29.87 -1.83
C GLU A 101 -1.31 28.56 -1.80
N GLU A 102 -1.29 27.80 -2.90
CA GLU A 102 -2.03 26.54 -3.03
C GLU A 102 -1.17 25.35 -2.63
N ALA A 103 -1.76 24.36 -1.99
CA ALA A 103 -1.11 23.09 -1.77
C ALA A 103 -0.86 22.36 -3.11
N LEU A 104 0.17 21.52 -3.17
CA LEU A 104 0.42 20.69 -4.35
C LEU A 104 -0.65 19.60 -4.45
N ILE A 105 -0.89 18.88 -3.35
CA ILE A 105 -1.87 17.79 -3.27
C ILE A 105 -2.62 17.89 -1.95
N VAL A 106 -3.93 17.74 -1.99
CA VAL A 106 -4.76 17.46 -0.82
C VAL A 106 -5.42 16.10 -1.00
N VAL A 107 -5.30 15.26 0.02
CA VAL A 107 -6.02 13.98 0.09
C VAL A 107 -6.98 14.07 1.26
N HIS A 108 -8.26 13.82 1.03
CA HIS A 108 -9.27 13.92 2.06
C HIS A 108 -10.41 12.91 1.88
N ASP A 109 -11.15 12.68 2.96
CA ASP A 109 -12.40 11.93 2.93
C ASP A 109 -13.55 12.78 2.36
N VAL A 110 -14.58 12.13 1.84
CA VAL A 110 -15.80 12.79 1.32
C VAL A 110 -16.47 13.73 2.34
N LYS A 111 -16.27 13.53 3.64
CA LYS A 111 -16.85 14.31 4.73
C LYS A 111 -16.10 15.61 4.98
N HIS A 112 -14.85 15.69 4.60
CA HIS A 112 -14.01 16.86 4.75
C HIS A 112 -14.13 17.78 3.53
N THR A 113 -15.16 18.63 3.52
CA THR A 113 -15.41 19.58 2.44
C THR A 113 -14.68 20.91 2.62
N ASN A 114 -14.16 21.19 3.81
CA ASN A 114 -13.42 22.42 4.12
C ASN A 114 -11.90 22.12 4.11
N VAL A 115 -11.37 21.85 2.93
CA VAL A 115 -9.93 21.63 2.70
C VAL A 115 -9.33 22.81 1.94
N PRO A 116 -8.02 23.10 2.10
CA PRO A 116 -7.36 24.15 1.34
C PRO A 116 -7.40 23.84 -0.16
N PRO A 117 -7.41 24.87 -1.02
CA PRO A 117 -7.27 24.67 -2.46
C PRO A 117 -5.93 24.00 -2.78
N ALA A 118 -5.97 23.08 -3.74
CA ALA A 118 -4.78 22.35 -4.16
C ALA A 118 -4.76 22.14 -5.68
N GLN A 119 -3.55 22.01 -6.23
CA GLN A 119 -3.40 21.67 -7.64
C GLN A 119 -4.00 20.30 -7.97
N TYR A 120 -3.86 19.35 -7.05
CA TYR A 120 -4.47 18.02 -7.13
C TYR A 120 -5.27 17.73 -5.87
N ASP A 121 -6.56 17.64 -6.04
CA ASP A 121 -7.52 17.25 -5.01
C ASP A 121 -7.87 15.78 -5.20
N ILE A 122 -7.66 14.95 -4.18
CA ILE A 122 -7.88 13.50 -4.20
C ILE A 122 -8.85 13.14 -3.07
N VAL A 123 -10.00 12.63 -3.45
CA VAL A 123 -11.02 12.17 -2.50
C VAL A 123 -10.93 10.66 -2.36
N ILE A 124 -10.75 10.17 -1.14
CA ILE A 124 -10.77 8.73 -0.85
C ILE A 124 -11.59 8.43 0.39
N THR A 125 -12.21 7.28 0.43
CA THR A 125 -12.82 6.69 1.61
C THR A 125 -12.13 5.36 1.87
N PRO A 126 -11.20 5.29 2.83
CA PRO A 126 -10.49 4.04 3.11
C PRO A 126 -11.43 3.07 3.82
N ARG A 127 -11.67 1.91 3.22
CA ARG A 127 -12.43 0.80 3.80
C ARG A 127 -11.49 -0.36 4.07
N LEU A 128 -10.83 -0.41 5.23
CA LEU A 128 -9.91 -1.48 5.58
C LEU A 128 -8.75 -1.71 4.58
N ALA A 129 -8.56 -0.81 3.61
CA ALA A 129 -7.52 -0.89 2.59
C ALA A 129 -6.35 0.01 2.97
N PHE A 130 -5.13 -0.45 2.67
CA PHE A 130 -3.92 0.36 2.83
C PHE A 130 -3.89 1.52 1.81
N GLY A 131 -3.30 2.66 2.19
CA GLY A 131 -3.09 3.77 1.26
C GLY A 131 -4.01 4.97 1.47
N THR A 132 -4.27 5.37 2.74
CA THR A 132 -4.97 6.64 3.04
C THR A 132 -4.22 7.88 2.57
N GLY A 133 -2.95 7.75 2.19
CA GLY A 133 -2.07 8.87 1.89
C GLY A 133 -1.30 9.40 3.10
N SER A 134 -1.63 8.97 4.31
CA SER A 134 -0.93 9.40 5.54
C SER A 134 0.47 8.79 5.66
N HIS A 135 0.71 7.64 5.05
CA HIS A 135 1.99 6.95 5.13
C HIS A 135 3.07 7.67 4.32
N SER A 136 4.30 7.74 4.84
CA SER A 136 5.43 8.41 4.20
C SER A 136 5.69 7.92 2.78
N THR A 137 5.61 6.60 2.55
CA THR A 137 5.81 6.00 1.22
C THR A 137 4.81 6.50 0.19
N THR A 138 3.54 6.64 0.56
CA THR A 138 2.49 7.18 -0.32
C THR A 138 2.76 8.66 -0.63
N ARG A 139 3.15 9.47 0.36
CA ARG A 139 3.49 10.88 0.15
C ARG A 139 4.70 11.06 -0.77
N LEU A 140 5.74 10.23 -0.60
CA LEU A 140 6.93 10.23 -1.47
C LEU A 140 6.52 9.99 -2.94
N ILE A 141 5.73 8.95 -3.20
CA ILE A 141 5.29 8.63 -4.57
C ILE A 141 4.38 9.72 -5.13
N LEU A 142 3.43 10.25 -4.34
CA LEU A 142 2.54 11.32 -4.80
C LEU A 142 3.33 12.58 -5.24
N ARG A 143 4.35 13.00 -4.48
CA ARG A 143 5.25 14.11 -4.86
C ARG A 143 5.99 13.82 -6.16
N THR A 144 6.48 12.59 -6.31
CA THR A 144 7.18 12.17 -7.53
C THR A 144 6.23 12.16 -8.73
N LEU A 145 5.03 11.61 -8.60
CA LEU A 145 4.01 11.63 -9.66
C LEU A 145 3.62 13.05 -10.07
N ALA A 146 3.54 13.98 -9.10
CA ALA A 146 3.24 15.39 -9.41
C ALA A 146 4.28 16.05 -10.32
N ARG A 147 5.53 15.57 -10.33
CA ARG A 147 6.64 16.11 -11.16
C ARG A 147 6.78 15.38 -12.51
N LEU A 148 6.32 14.14 -12.61
CA LEU A 148 6.43 13.36 -13.84
C LEU A 148 5.42 13.83 -14.90
N ASP A 149 5.83 13.82 -16.18
CA ASP A 149 4.92 14.01 -17.30
C ASP A 149 4.25 12.67 -17.64
N LEU A 150 2.98 12.55 -17.28
CA LEU A 150 2.16 11.35 -17.51
C LEU A 150 1.12 11.56 -18.61
N LYS A 151 1.12 12.73 -19.28
CA LYS A 151 0.14 13.00 -20.33
C LYS A 151 0.22 11.97 -21.47
N GLY A 152 -0.87 11.25 -21.65
CA GLY A 152 -0.97 10.22 -22.70
C GLY A 152 -0.16 8.96 -22.42
N LYS A 153 0.33 8.76 -21.21
CA LYS A 153 1.13 7.60 -20.80
C LYS A 153 0.26 6.46 -20.29
N ASP A 154 0.76 5.23 -20.46
CA ASP A 154 0.18 4.02 -19.88
C ASP A 154 0.90 3.71 -18.58
N VAL A 155 0.15 3.48 -17.52
CA VAL A 155 0.67 3.27 -16.16
C VAL A 155 0.21 1.92 -15.60
N ILE A 156 1.07 1.26 -14.83
CA ILE A 156 0.74 0.10 -14.01
C ILE A 156 0.86 0.50 -12.55
N ASP A 157 -0.14 0.19 -11.72
CA ASP A 157 -0.16 0.39 -10.27
C ASP A 157 -0.28 -0.98 -9.58
N ALA A 158 0.85 -1.47 -9.05
CA ALA A 158 0.99 -2.78 -8.43
C ALA A 158 0.79 -2.69 -6.92
N GLY A 159 -0.20 -3.40 -6.38
CA GLY A 159 -0.64 -3.26 -4.99
C GLY A 159 -1.39 -1.94 -4.80
N THR A 160 -2.46 -1.74 -5.56
CA THR A 160 -3.14 -0.44 -5.67
C THR A 160 -3.82 0.03 -4.37
N GLY A 161 -4.21 -0.88 -3.48
CA GLY A 161 -4.88 -0.56 -2.22
C GLY A 161 -6.12 0.32 -2.45
N THR A 162 -6.14 1.51 -1.85
CA THR A 162 -7.22 2.50 -2.02
C THR A 162 -7.33 3.09 -3.43
N GLY A 163 -6.41 2.77 -4.34
CA GLY A 163 -6.36 3.35 -5.68
C GLY A 163 -5.74 4.74 -5.75
N ILE A 164 -5.20 5.27 -4.67
CA ILE A 164 -4.72 6.67 -4.59
C ILE A 164 -3.65 7.00 -5.63
N LEU A 165 -2.73 6.07 -5.92
CA LEU A 165 -1.64 6.28 -6.89
C LEU A 165 -2.18 6.22 -8.31
N ALA A 166 -3.11 5.30 -8.60
CA ALA A 166 -3.84 5.26 -9.86
C ALA A 166 -4.64 6.54 -10.11
N ILE A 167 -5.34 7.07 -9.08
CA ILE A 167 -6.06 8.34 -9.14
C ILE A 167 -5.09 9.48 -9.47
N MET A 168 -3.95 9.57 -8.79
CA MET A 168 -2.96 10.62 -9.05
C MET A 168 -2.40 10.51 -10.48
N ALA A 169 -2.09 9.31 -10.97
CA ALA A 169 -1.63 9.10 -12.34
C ALA A 169 -2.66 9.59 -13.36
N MET A 170 -3.96 9.32 -13.13
CA MET A 170 -5.04 9.81 -13.98
C MET A 170 -5.16 11.33 -13.94
N LYS A 171 -5.09 11.95 -12.76
CA LYS A 171 -5.11 13.41 -12.62
C LYS A 171 -3.89 14.08 -13.28
N ARG A 172 -2.78 13.36 -13.45
CA ARG A 172 -1.60 13.77 -14.22
C ARG A 172 -1.73 13.53 -15.74
N GLY A 173 -2.87 13.04 -16.18
CA GLY A 173 -3.19 12.88 -17.61
C GLY A 173 -2.76 11.56 -18.22
N ALA A 174 -2.56 10.51 -17.43
CA ALA A 174 -2.37 9.16 -17.94
C ALA A 174 -3.51 8.78 -18.90
N SER A 175 -3.18 8.11 -20.01
CA SER A 175 -4.19 7.65 -20.95
C SER A 175 -4.89 6.38 -20.48
N TYR A 176 -4.17 5.56 -19.73
CA TYR A 176 -4.66 4.31 -19.19
C TYR A 176 -3.89 3.93 -17.94
N VAL A 177 -4.58 3.40 -16.94
CA VAL A 177 -3.96 2.78 -15.76
C VAL A 177 -4.46 1.36 -15.61
N PHE A 178 -3.52 0.42 -15.49
CA PHE A 178 -3.81 -0.95 -15.07
C PHE A 178 -3.40 -1.09 -13.61
N ALA A 179 -4.37 -1.25 -12.73
CA ALA A 179 -4.17 -1.39 -11.28
C ALA A 179 -4.54 -2.81 -10.84
N TYR A 180 -3.79 -3.38 -9.91
CA TYR A 180 -4.14 -4.67 -9.33
C TYR A 180 -3.76 -4.76 -7.86
N ASP A 181 -4.48 -5.62 -7.14
CA ASP A 181 -4.20 -5.97 -5.75
C ASP A 181 -4.57 -7.43 -5.50
N ILE A 182 -3.89 -8.09 -4.55
CA ILE A 182 -4.20 -9.46 -4.16
C ILE A 182 -5.47 -9.55 -3.32
N ASP A 183 -5.86 -8.45 -2.68
CA ASP A 183 -7.01 -8.36 -1.80
C ASP A 183 -8.24 -7.84 -2.54
N GLU A 184 -9.33 -8.63 -2.55
CA GLU A 184 -10.59 -8.27 -3.19
C GLU A 184 -11.21 -6.99 -2.60
N TRP A 185 -11.06 -6.75 -1.28
CA TRP A 185 -11.57 -5.55 -0.63
C TRP A 185 -10.84 -4.30 -1.09
N SER A 186 -9.53 -4.38 -1.25
CA SER A 186 -8.71 -3.32 -1.84
C SER A 186 -9.14 -3.00 -3.27
N VAL A 187 -9.39 -4.01 -4.08
CA VAL A 187 -9.88 -3.86 -5.46
C VAL A 187 -11.22 -3.12 -5.50
N GLU A 188 -12.19 -3.53 -4.69
CA GLU A 188 -13.51 -2.86 -4.65
C GLU A 188 -13.39 -1.43 -4.08
N ASN A 189 -12.60 -1.22 -3.04
CA ASN A 189 -12.37 0.10 -2.48
C ASN A 189 -11.66 1.03 -3.47
N GLY A 190 -10.66 0.54 -4.21
CA GLY A 190 -9.99 1.28 -5.27
C GLY A 190 -10.96 1.71 -6.37
N LYS A 191 -11.88 0.82 -6.81
CA LYS A 191 -12.92 1.15 -7.79
C LYS A 191 -13.86 2.25 -7.28
N ASP A 192 -14.32 2.14 -6.04
CA ASP A 192 -15.19 3.17 -5.43
C ASP A 192 -14.47 4.52 -5.35
N ASN A 193 -13.21 4.55 -4.94
CA ASN A 193 -12.42 5.77 -4.85
C ASN A 193 -12.14 6.40 -6.22
N LEU A 194 -11.92 5.60 -7.26
CA LEU A 194 -11.81 6.10 -8.64
C LEU A 194 -13.10 6.81 -9.06
N LEU A 195 -14.26 6.23 -8.77
CA LEU A 195 -15.57 6.84 -9.05
C LEU A 195 -15.77 8.15 -8.28
N LEU A 196 -15.37 8.23 -7.01
CA LEU A 196 -15.40 9.46 -6.22
C LEU A 196 -14.58 10.59 -6.86
N ASN A 197 -13.51 10.25 -7.56
CA ASN A 197 -12.68 11.19 -8.31
C ASN A 197 -13.11 11.39 -9.76
N HIS A 198 -14.32 10.96 -10.14
CA HIS A 198 -14.89 11.05 -11.49
C HIS A 198 -14.05 10.34 -12.58
N ILE A 199 -13.29 9.31 -12.18
CA ILE A 199 -12.49 8.49 -13.09
C ILE A 199 -13.30 7.25 -13.47
N GLN A 200 -13.40 6.98 -14.78
CA GLN A 200 -14.11 5.80 -15.26
C GLN A 200 -13.29 4.54 -15.05
N THR A 201 -13.90 3.54 -14.43
CA THR A 201 -13.37 2.19 -14.36
C THR A 201 -13.91 1.38 -15.54
N LEU A 202 -13.03 0.60 -16.17
CA LEU A 202 -13.47 -0.39 -17.14
C LEU A 202 -14.19 -1.49 -16.36
N SER A 203 -15.49 -1.66 -16.64
CA SER A 203 -16.24 -2.74 -16.00
C SER A 203 -15.71 -4.08 -16.49
N ASP A 204 -15.17 -4.88 -15.57
CA ASP A 204 -15.12 -6.31 -15.74
C ASP A 204 -16.58 -6.80 -15.83
N SER A 205 -17.07 -7.05 -17.05
CA SER A 205 -18.23 -7.89 -17.23
C SER A 205 -17.72 -9.33 -17.28
N PRO A 206 -17.71 -10.09 -16.19
CA PRO A 206 -17.52 -11.54 -16.30
C PRO A 206 -18.83 -12.08 -16.82
N LEU A 207 -18.84 -12.54 -18.05
CA LEU A 207 -19.78 -13.57 -18.44
C LEU A 207 -19.56 -14.73 -17.45
N LYS A 208 -20.55 -15.01 -16.61
CA LYS A 208 -20.53 -16.08 -15.61
C LYS A 208 -20.00 -17.37 -16.26
N GLY A 209 -18.80 -17.81 -15.79
CA GLY A 209 -18.29 -19.13 -16.10
C GLY A 209 -16.97 -19.22 -16.89
N GLU A 210 -16.35 -18.12 -17.32
CA GLU A 210 -15.00 -18.15 -17.89
C GLU A 210 -13.98 -17.58 -16.92
N LYS A 211 -12.83 -18.27 -16.78
CA LYS A 211 -11.64 -17.71 -16.09
C LYS A 211 -11.40 -16.32 -16.70
N GLN A 212 -11.27 -15.28 -15.87
CA GLN A 212 -11.08 -13.90 -16.25
C GLN A 212 -10.12 -13.79 -17.43
N LYS A 213 -10.65 -13.60 -18.62
CA LYS A 213 -9.88 -13.13 -19.78
C LYS A 213 -9.84 -11.61 -19.65
N VAL A 214 -8.84 -11.10 -18.90
CA VAL A 214 -8.50 -9.69 -18.96
C VAL A 214 -8.04 -9.44 -20.41
N SER A 215 -8.94 -8.89 -21.21
CA SER A 215 -8.60 -8.55 -22.60
C SER A 215 -7.60 -7.41 -22.57
N PRO A 216 -6.47 -7.50 -23.28
CA PRO A 216 -5.56 -6.36 -23.44
C PRO A 216 -6.28 -5.30 -24.28
N LEU A 217 -7.01 -4.40 -23.61
CA LEU A 217 -7.75 -3.34 -24.28
C LEU A 217 -6.79 -2.21 -24.67
N ARG A 218 -6.04 -2.40 -25.76
CA ARG A 218 -5.66 -1.27 -26.60
C ARG A 218 -6.92 -0.80 -27.30
N GLY A 219 -7.56 0.25 -26.76
CA GLY A 219 -8.78 0.83 -27.34
C GLY A 219 -9.80 1.26 -26.28
N GLY A 220 -9.44 1.23 -24.99
CA GLY A 220 -10.23 1.86 -23.93
C GLY A 220 -10.32 3.36 -24.18
N LEU A 221 -11.44 3.96 -23.82
CA LEU A 221 -11.62 5.41 -23.78
C LEU A 221 -10.40 6.04 -23.08
N ALA A 222 -9.73 6.99 -23.75
CA ALA A 222 -8.64 7.74 -23.13
C ALA A 222 -9.12 8.28 -21.78
N GLY A 223 -8.37 7.98 -20.71
CA GLY A 223 -8.76 8.37 -19.37
C GLY A 223 -9.51 7.28 -18.57
N SER A 224 -9.21 6.00 -18.77
CA SER A 224 -9.83 4.90 -18.03
C SER A 224 -8.84 4.08 -17.18
N VAL A 225 -9.36 3.44 -16.14
CA VAL A 225 -8.61 2.57 -15.24
C VAL A 225 -9.22 1.17 -15.24
N ALA A 226 -8.39 0.14 -15.38
CA ALA A 226 -8.77 -1.24 -15.08
C ALA A 226 -8.24 -1.61 -13.71
N VAL A 227 -9.10 -2.12 -12.82
CA VAL A 227 -8.71 -2.61 -11.48
C VAL A 227 -9.07 -4.08 -11.37
N VAL A 228 -8.10 -4.93 -11.12
CA VAL A 228 -8.28 -6.39 -11.08
C VAL A 228 -7.72 -6.99 -9.80
N CYS A 229 -8.32 -8.10 -9.34
CA CYS A 229 -7.81 -8.89 -8.23
C CYS A 229 -6.81 -9.93 -8.76
N GLY A 230 -5.61 -9.97 -8.14
CA GLY A 230 -4.57 -10.93 -8.49
C GLY A 230 -3.18 -10.48 -8.07
N ASP A 231 -2.22 -11.38 -8.22
CA ASP A 231 -0.78 -11.12 -8.02
C ASP A 231 -0.10 -10.65 -9.33
N SER A 232 1.21 -10.54 -9.34
CA SER A 232 1.99 -10.08 -10.50
C SER A 232 1.81 -10.92 -11.77
N SER A 233 1.24 -12.13 -11.69
CA SER A 233 0.94 -12.98 -12.86
C SER A 233 -0.10 -12.34 -13.80
N VAL A 234 -0.94 -11.43 -13.28
CA VAL A 234 -1.91 -10.68 -14.11
C VAL A 234 -1.21 -9.81 -15.16
N LEU A 235 0.08 -9.50 -14.95
CA LEU A 235 0.89 -8.69 -15.85
C LEU A 235 1.30 -9.44 -17.13
N GLU A 236 1.30 -10.77 -17.15
CA GLU A 236 1.77 -11.56 -18.28
C GLU A 236 1.04 -11.23 -19.62
N ARG A 237 -0.19 -10.74 -19.51
CA ARG A 237 -1.02 -10.41 -20.69
C ARG A 237 -1.16 -8.91 -20.93
N GLN A 238 -0.50 -8.09 -20.09
CA GLN A 238 -0.60 -6.65 -20.23
C GLN A 238 0.40 -6.11 -21.25
N PRO A 239 0.04 -5.06 -22.02
CA PRO A 239 0.99 -4.35 -22.82
C PRO A 239 2.03 -3.65 -21.94
N LYS A 240 3.19 -3.35 -22.51
CA LYS A 240 4.21 -2.58 -21.80
C LYS A 240 3.72 -1.17 -21.48
N ALA A 241 3.95 -0.75 -20.26
CA ALA A 241 3.62 0.57 -19.73
C ALA A 241 4.81 1.54 -19.79
N ASP A 242 4.51 2.84 -19.79
CA ASP A 242 5.50 3.92 -19.68
C ASP A 242 5.99 4.09 -18.24
N LEU A 243 5.14 3.76 -17.26
CA LEU A 243 5.45 3.83 -15.84
C LEU A 243 4.86 2.62 -15.11
N LEU A 244 5.64 2.02 -14.23
CA LEU A 244 5.17 1.06 -13.23
C LEU A 244 5.39 1.68 -11.84
N ILE A 245 4.39 1.58 -10.97
CA ILE A 245 4.41 2.02 -9.59
C ILE A 245 4.18 0.80 -8.71
N ALA A 246 4.99 0.60 -7.68
CA ALA A 246 4.78 -0.43 -6.68
C ALA A 246 5.11 0.11 -5.29
N ASN A 247 4.08 0.22 -4.44
CA ASN A 247 4.20 0.61 -3.04
C ASN A 247 3.84 -0.59 -2.16
N ILE A 248 4.69 -1.59 -2.17
CA ILE A 248 4.48 -2.89 -1.51
C ILE A 248 5.73 -3.33 -0.76
N ASN A 249 5.61 -4.37 0.03
CA ASN A 249 6.70 -4.83 0.89
C ASN A 249 7.94 -5.27 0.08
N ARG A 250 9.14 -5.03 0.64
CA ARG A 250 10.45 -5.30 0.02
C ARG A 250 10.57 -6.70 -0.57
N ASN A 251 10.12 -7.74 0.14
CA ASN A 251 10.32 -9.11 -0.29
C ASN A 251 9.52 -9.41 -1.57
N ILE A 252 8.30 -8.88 -1.65
CA ILE A 252 7.45 -8.99 -2.84
C ILE A 252 8.04 -8.18 -3.99
N LEU A 253 8.57 -6.96 -3.72
CA LEU A 253 9.27 -6.19 -4.74
C LEU A 253 10.40 -6.98 -5.37
N LEU A 254 11.24 -7.64 -4.58
CA LEU A 254 12.35 -8.46 -5.06
C LEU A 254 11.87 -9.66 -5.88
N GLU A 255 10.78 -10.29 -5.47
CA GLU A 255 10.18 -11.43 -6.17
C GLU A 255 9.57 -11.02 -7.51
N ASP A 256 8.92 -9.86 -7.58
CA ASP A 256 8.17 -9.38 -8.74
C ASP A 256 9.03 -8.61 -9.76
N LEU A 257 10.25 -8.18 -9.41
CA LEU A 257 11.15 -7.46 -10.33
C LEU A 257 11.32 -8.12 -11.71
N PRO A 258 11.48 -9.46 -11.83
CA PRO A 258 11.54 -10.11 -13.14
C PRO A 258 10.29 -9.91 -13.99
N GLN A 259 9.11 -9.83 -13.35
CA GLN A 259 7.84 -9.62 -14.03
C GLN A 259 7.67 -8.15 -14.42
N PHE A 260 8.03 -7.23 -13.53
CA PHE A 260 8.04 -5.79 -13.81
C PHE A 260 8.91 -5.45 -15.02
N ALA A 261 10.08 -6.09 -15.14
CA ALA A 261 10.98 -5.90 -16.27
C ALA A 261 10.36 -6.27 -17.63
N LYS A 262 9.43 -7.21 -17.68
CA LYS A 262 8.76 -7.62 -18.93
C LYS A 262 7.75 -6.60 -19.41
N VAL A 263 7.13 -5.85 -18.48
CA VAL A 263 5.98 -4.96 -18.76
C VAL A 263 6.31 -3.47 -18.74
N VAL A 264 7.54 -3.08 -18.46
CA VAL A 264 8.00 -1.69 -18.61
C VAL A 264 8.63 -1.50 -19.99
N LYS A 265 8.26 -0.42 -20.68
CA LYS A 265 8.83 -0.04 -21.99
C LYS A 265 10.32 0.29 -21.85
N ASP A 266 11.05 0.25 -22.96
CA ASP A 266 12.36 0.89 -23.04
C ASP A 266 12.23 2.39 -22.77
N LYS A 267 13.14 2.97 -21.96
CA LYS A 267 13.04 4.32 -21.42
C LYS A 267 11.78 4.58 -20.56
N GLY A 268 11.02 3.54 -20.25
CA GLY A 268 9.96 3.58 -19.27
C GLY A 268 10.53 3.70 -17.85
N LYS A 269 9.70 4.09 -16.92
CA LYS A 269 10.10 4.33 -15.53
C LYS A 269 9.47 3.32 -14.58
N MET A 270 10.12 3.13 -13.45
CA MET A 270 9.60 2.31 -12.35
C MET A 270 9.81 3.05 -11.03
N ILE A 271 8.74 3.17 -10.23
CA ILE A 271 8.78 3.70 -8.87
C ILE A 271 8.57 2.54 -7.90
N LEU A 272 9.50 2.37 -6.98
CA LEU A 272 9.41 1.40 -5.89
C LEU A 272 9.41 2.12 -4.55
N SER A 273 8.53 1.73 -3.63
CA SER A 273 8.49 2.14 -2.23
C SER A 273 7.81 1.06 -1.38
N GLY A 274 7.64 1.30 -0.07
CA GLY A 274 7.14 0.30 0.87
C GLY A 274 8.28 -0.45 1.57
N PHE A 275 9.46 0.16 1.63
CA PHE A 275 10.66 -0.40 2.24
C PHE A 275 11.44 0.69 2.99
N TYR A 276 12.34 0.27 3.86
CA TYR A 276 13.18 1.15 4.67
C TYR A 276 14.46 1.56 3.97
N GLN A 277 15.08 2.67 4.40
CA GLN A 277 16.35 3.17 3.84
C GLN A 277 17.47 2.10 3.79
N PRO A 278 17.67 1.22 4.78
CA PRO A 278 18.69 0.16 4.70
C PRO A 278 18.47 -0.85 3.55
N ASP A 279 17.26 -0.93 2.98
CA ASP A 279 16.94 -1.85 1.89
C ASP A 279 17.27 -1.29 0.49
N VAL A 280 17.64 0.01 0.40
CA VAL A 280 17.88 0.73 -0.86
C VAL A 280 18.93 0.05 -1.73
N ASP A 281 20.08 -0.32 -1.15
CA ASP A 281 21.17 -0.95 -1.90
C ASP A 281 20.73 -2.32 -2.45
N THR A 282 20.05 -3.13 -1.63
CA THR A 282 19.55 -4.45 -2.04
C THR A 282 18.58 -4.36 -3.22
N LEU A 283 17.61 -3.43 -3.16
CA LEU A 283 16.62 -3.23 -4.22
C LEU A 283 17.27 -2.63 -5.48
N THR A 284 18.24 -1.71 -5.31
CA THR A 284 18.95 -1.12 -6.43
C THR A 284 19.77 -2.18 -7.18
N GLU A 285 20.53 -3.02 -6.47
CA GLU A 285 21.30 -4.09 -7.08
C GLU A 285 20.41 -5.08 -7.83
N ALA A 286 19.29 -5.48 -7.22
CA ALA A 286 18.33 -6.36 -7.87
C ALA A 286 17.70 -5.71 -9.12
N ALA A 287 17.33 -4.44 -9.07
CA ALA A 287 16.75 -3.73 -10.20
C ALA A 287 17.76 -3.58 -11.36
N LEU A 288 19.03 -3.31 -11.07
CA LEU A 288 20.11 -3.24 -12.07
C LEU A 288 20.26 -4.56 -12.85
N GLN A 289 20.12 -5.72 -12.19
CA GLN A 289 20.17 -7.03 -12.85
C GLN A 289 19.05 -7.20 -13.90
N HIS A 290 17.96 -6.45 -13.75
CA HIS A 290 16.83 -6.47 -14.66
C HIS A 290 16.79 -5.28 -15.63
N GLY A 291 17.89 -4.49 -15.73
CA GLY A 291 18.04 -3.38 -16.67
C GLY A 291 17.30 -2.12 -16.24
N PHE A 292 17.10 -1.92 -14.92
CA PHE A 292 16.59 -0.68 -14.36
C PHE A 292 17.73 0.10 -13.69
N PHE A 293 17.92 1.34 -14.09
CA PHE A 293 18.96 2.22 -13.58
C PHE A 293 18.35 3.29 -12.67
N PRO A 294 18.85 3.47 -11.45
CA PRO A 294 18.32 4.47 -10.53
C PRO A 294 18.56 5.87 -11.09
N ILE A 295 17.54 6.72 -11.09
CA ILE A 295 17.61 8.11 -11.56
C ILE A 295 17.21 9.10 -10.47
N ASP A 296 16.51 8.68 -9.43
CA ASP A 296 16.16 9.51 -8.28
C ASP A 296 15.87 8.64 -7.05
N MET A 297 16.08 9.23 -5.85
CA MET A 297 15.79 8.62 -4.57
C MET A 297 15.31 9.70 -3.60
N GLU A 298 14.20 9.42 -2.90
CA GLU A 298 13.70 10.28 -1.83
C GLU A 298 13.47 9.47 -0.55
N CYS A 299 13.62 10.13 0.59
CA CYS A 299 13.37 9.55 1.91
C CYS A 299 12.45 10.45 2.74
N GLU A 300 11.64 9.82 3.58
CA GLU A 300 10.83 10.52 4.59
C GLU A 300 10.75 9.66 5.86
N GLY A 301 11.35 10.13 6.96
CA GLY A 301 11.62 9.31 8.13
C GLY A 301 12.53 8.13 7.75
N ASP A 302 12.19 6.93 8.16
CA ASP A 302 12.96 5.71 7.84
C ASP A 302 12.61 5.11 6.47
N TRP A 303 11.61 5.65 5.78
CA TRP A 303 11.09 5.13 4.53
C TRP A 303 11.78 5.72 3.32
N ALA A 304 11.92 4.92 2.27
CA ALA A 304 12.54 5.32 1.01
C ALA A 304 11.62 5.06 -0.20
N MET A 305 11.89 5.82 -1.26
CA MET A 305 11.35 5.63 -2.60
C MET A 305 12.50 5.69 -3.60
N LEU A 306 12.49 4.79 -4.56
CA LEU A 306 13.43 4.74 -5.67
C LEU A 306 12.69 4.95 -6.99
N LEU A 307 13.23 5.80 -7.83
CA LEU A 307 12.79 5.99 -9.22
C LEU A 307 13.87 5.46 -10.15
N PHE A 308 13.48 4.56 -11.05
CA PHE A 308 14.34 3.94 -12.05
C PHE A 308 13.91 4.32 -13.47
N GLU A 309 14.85 4.22 -14.41
CA GLU A 309 14.59 4.21 -15.84
C GLU A 309 15.05 2.87 -16.43
N ALA A 310 14.22 2.26 -17.29
CA ALA A 310 14.55 1.03 -17.98
C ALA A 310 15.45 1.31 -19.18
N ASP A 311 16.51 0.55 -19.36
CA ASP A 311 17.36 0.57 -20.56
C ASP A 311 17.44 -0.84 -21.17
N ALA A 312 16.88 -1.00 -22.35
CA ALA A 312 16.88 -2.27 -23.07
C ALA A 312 18.30 -2.74 -23.45
N LEU A 313 19.25 -1.83 -23.62
CA LEU A 313 20.65 -2.16 -23.91
C LEU A 313 21.39 -2.74 -22.68
N GLY A 314 20.89 -2.47 -21.46
CA GLY A 314 21.38 -3.03 -20.21
C GLY A 314 20.84 -4.43 -19.90
N ARG A 315 19.79 -4.85 -20.56
CA ARG A 315 19.23 -6.21 -20.42
C ARG A 315 20.10 -7.18 -21.20
N ARG A 316 21.23 -7.59 -20.63
CA ARG A 316 21.96 -8.75 -21.16
C ARG A 316 21.12 -9.97 -20.81
N ASP A 317 20.84 -10.79 -21.82
CA ASP A 317 20.23 -12.10 -21.65
C ASP A 317 21.04 -12.86 -20.58
N VAL A 318 20.45 -13.07 -19.39
CA VAL A 318 20.96 -13.91 -18.32
C VAL A 318 20.17 -15.20 -18.33
#